data_65b284fc13ffd345813a4c32985cf21f
#
_entry.id   65b284fc13ffd345813a4c32985cf21f
#
_cell.length_a   1.000
_cell.length_b   1.000
_cell.length_c   1.000
_cell.angle_alpha   90.00
_cell.angle_beta   90.00
_cell.angle_gamma   90.00
#
_symmetry.space_group_name_H-M   'P 1'
#
loop_
_entity.id
_entity.type
_entity.pdbx_description
1 polymer ?
#
loop_
_entity_poly.entity_id
_entity_poly.type
_entity_poly.pdbx_seq_one_letter_code
_entity_poly.pdbx_strand_id
1 'polypeptide(L)'
;MRILAIDTSGPAASAAVYENRLLAQAYVENRQTHSEKIMLLVDDVLHYSDTTIEQVEGIAVAAGPGSFTGLRIGIACTKAIAQARRIPCLGVNTLDALCLQAQGAPVRCAIMDARRGEVYCAAYRERACIVAPCAMKLTDFLRPIQALGQRAVSYTHLTNGPLRLSGASARARLDFLWTRVEWNGRSGVGS
;
A
#
# COMPACT_ATOMS: atom_id res chain seq x y z
N MET A 1 -18.71 -5.18 -12.26
CA MET A 1 -17.51 -6.01 -12.36
C MET A 1 -17.01 -6.30 -10.94
N ARG A 2 -16.99 -7.59 -10.59
CA ARG A 2 -16.59 -8.05 -9.26
C ARG A 2 -15.12 -8.45 -9.29
N ILE A 3 -14.32 -7.82 -8.45
CA ILE A 3 -12.85 -7.96 -8.42
C ILE A 3 -12.44 -8.54 -7.08
N LEU A 4 -11.61 -9.58 -7.11
CA LEU A 4 -10.85 -10.05 -5.96
C LEU A 4 -9.51 -9.34 -5.94
N ALA A 5 -9.16 -8.67 -4.85
CA ALA A 5 -7.87 -8.03 -4.66
C ALA A 5 -7.03 -8.80 -3.64
N ILE A 6 -5.73 -8.93 -3.92
CA ILE A 6 -4.76 -9.65 -3.07
C ILE A 6 -3.53 -8.77 -2.86
N ASP A 7 -3.12 -8.61 -1.60
CA ASP A 7 -1.86 -7.93 -1.27
C ASP A 7 -1.06 -8.72 -0.24
N THR A 8 0.18 -9.00 -0.59
CA THR A 8 1.19 -9.66 0.23
C THR A 8 2.52 -8.93 0.17
N SER A 9 2.49 -7.65 -0.23
CA SER A 9 3.68 -6.83 -0.45
C SER A 9 4.36 -6.38 0.85
N GLY A 10 3.62 -6.37 1.96
CA GLY A 10 4.04 -5.94 3.28
C GLY A 10 4.16 -7.09 4.30
N PRO A 11 4.28 -6.77 5.61
CA PRO A 11 4.23 -7.74 6.71
C PRO A 11 2.85 -8.36 6.89
N ALA A 12 1.79 -7.65 6.52
CA ALA A 12 0.43 -8.17 6.49
C ALA A 12 0.11 -8.81 5.14
N ALA A 13 -0.65 -9.91 5.16
CA ALA A 13 -1.35 -10.41 3.99
C ALA A 13 -2.80 -9.94 4.04
N SER A 14 -3.37 -9.56 2.92
CA SER A 14 -4.76 -9.12 2.83
C SER A 14 -5.44 -9.60 1.56
N ALA A 15 -6.77 -9.75 1.65
CA ALA A 15 -7.65 -9.98 0.51
C ALA A 15 -8.89 -9.09 0.64
N ALA A 16 -9.51 -8.75 -0.48
CA ALA A 16 -10.75 -7.97 -0.51
C ALA A 16 -11.59 -8.32 -1.73
N VAL A 17 -12.91 -8.18 -1.62
CA VAL A 17 -13.86 -8.25 -2.72
C VAL A 17 -14.48 -6.87 -2.93
N TYR A 18 -14.43 -6.41 -4.17
CA TYR A 18 -14.94 -5.10 -4.57
C TYR A 18 -15.90 -5.21 -5.76
N GLU A 19 -17.05 -4.53 -5.66
CA GLU A 19 -18.00 -4.32 -6.75
C GLU A 19 -18.70 -2.98 -6.57
N ASN A 20 -18.28 -1.93 -7.30
CA ASN A 20 -18.72 -0.54 -7.10
C ASN A 20 -18.46 0.03 -5.68
N ARG A 21 -18.29 -0.84 -4.70
CA ARG A 21 -17.91 -0.56 -3.30
C ARG A 21 -17.13 -1.74 -2.74
N LEU A 22 -16.44 -1.52 -1.64
CA LEU A 22 -15.83 -2.60 -0.86
C LEU A 22 -16.96 -3.47 -0.26
N LEU A 23 -16.99 -4.76 -0.60
CA LEU A 23 -17.96 -5.74 -0.08
C LEU A 23 -17.44 -6.42 1.18
N ALA A 24 -16.20 -6.91 1.12
CA ALA A 24 -15.51 -7.51 2.26
C ALA A 24 -14.02 -7.29 2.14
N GLN A 25 -13.34 -7.22 3.29
CA GLN A 25 -11.90 -7.17 3.39
C GLN A 25 -11.46 -7.93 4.63
N ALA A 26 -10.40 -8.71 4.50
CA ALA A 26 -9.73 -9.38 5.60
C ALA A 26 -8.22 -9.20 5.48
N TYR A 27 -7.54 -9.14 6.63
CA TYR A 27 -6.09 -9.08 6.66
C TYR A 27 -5.57 -9.83 7.89
N VAL A 28 -4.33 -10.29 7.79
CA VAL A 28 -3.62 -10.89 8.91
C VAL A 28 -2.19 -10.41 8.94
N GLU A 29 -1.76 -9.95 10.10
CA GLU A 29 -0.37 -9.64 10.38
C GLU A 29 0.08 -10.54 11.53
N ASN A 30 0.83 -11.58 11.20
CA ASN A 30 1.41 -12.47 12.17
C ASN A 30 2.78 -12.95 11.67
N ARG A 31 3.54 -13.64 12.53
CA ARG A 31 4.86 -14.17 12.16
C ARG A 31 4.80 -15.40 11.26
N GLN A 32 3.61 -15.86 10.87
CA GLN A 32 3.44 -17.00 9.97
C GLN A 32 3.61 -16.58 8.51
N THR A 33 3.93 -17.55 7.66
CA THR A 33 4.18 -17.30 6.24
C THR A 33 2.90 -16.89 5.51
N HIS A 34 2.99 -15.93 4.61
CA HIS A 34 1.86 -15.48 3.77
C HIS A 34 1.25 -16.64 2.97
N SER A 35 2.06 -17.66 2.59
CA SER A 35 1.59 -18.82 1.84
C SER A 35 0.54 -19.65 2.58
N GLU A 36 0.60 -19.71 3.90
CA GLU A 36 -0.37 -20.47 4.70
C GLU A 36 -1.70 -19.74 4.89
N LYS A 37 -1.70 -18.41 4.78
CA LYS A 37 -2.85 -17.58 5.15
C LYS A 37 -3.60 -16.99 3.97
N ILE A 38 -2.93 -16.73 2.84
CA ILE A 38 -3.56 -15.97 1.75
C ILE A 38 -4.80 -16.66 1.18
N MET A 39 -4.79 -17.98 1.03
CA MET A 39 -5.96 -18.69 0.52
C MET A 39 -7.10 -18.71 1.53
N LEU A 40 -6.80 -18.79 2.84
CA LEU A 40 -7.82 -18.67 3.88
C LEU A 40 -8.46 -17.28 3.87
N LEU A 41 -7.66 -16.20 3.71
CA LEU A 41 -8.20 -14.85 3.57
C LEU A 41 -9.07 -14.68 2.32
N VAL A 42 -8.71 -15.34 1.22
CA VAL A 42 -9.54 -15.35 0.00
C VAL A 42 -10.88 -16.03 0.28
N ASP A 43 -10.88 -17.19 0.94
CA ASP A 43 -12.11 -17.90 1.31
C ASP A 43 -12.97 -17.06 2.26
N ASP A 44 -12.36 -16.43 3.28
CA ASP A 44 -13.05 -15.56 4.23
C ASP A 44 -13.74 -14.38 3.54
N VAL A 45 -13.05 -13.65 2.66
CA VAL A 45 -13.65 -12.48 2.01
C VAL A 45 -14.73 -12.87 1.00
N LEU A 46 -14.60 -14.01 0.34
CA LEU A 46 -15.64 -14.55 -0.52
C LEU A 46 -16.89 -14.91 0.32
N HIS A 47 -16.70 -15.59 1.44
CA HIS A 47 -17.78 -15.96 2.35
C HIS A 47 -18.49 -14.71 2.92
N TYR A 48 -17.74 -13.76 3.50
CA TYR A 48 -18.31 -12.54 4.11
C TYR A 48 -18.96 -11.58 3.11
N SER A 49 -18.62 -11.69 1.84
CA SER A 49 -19.22 -10.88 0.77
C SER A 49 -20.38 -11.60 0.05
N ASP A 50 -20.81 -12.78 0.52
CA ASP A 50 -21.77 -13.65 -0.17
C ASP A 50 -21.40 -13.83 -1.65
N THR A 51 -20.09 -13.95 -1.94
CA THR A 51 -19.55 -14.06 -3.30
C THR A 51 -18.97 -15.44 -3.50
N THR A 52 -19.36 -16.09 -4.58
CA THR A 52 -18.68 -17.33 -5.01
C THR A 52 -17.51 -17.00 -5.93
N ILE A 53 -16.52 -17.87 -6.02
CA ILE A 53 -15.36 -17.65 -6.90
C ILE A 53 -15.79 -17.57 -8.38
N GLU A 54 -16.92 -18.17 -8.75
CA GLU A 54 -17.51 -18.12 -10.09
C GLU A 54 -17.99 -16.71 -10.46
N GLN A 55 -18.36 -15.90 -9.49
CA GLN A 55 -18.83 -14.54 -9.68
C GLN A 55 -17.70 -13.53 -9.79
N VAL A 56 -16.45 -13.93 -9.48
CA VAL A 56 -15.28 -13.08 -9.65
C VAL A 56 -14.94 -12.97 -11.14
N GLU A 57 -14.88 -11.74 -11.64
CA GLU A 57 -14.67 -11.43 -13.06
C GLU A 57 -13.22 -10.99 -13.35
N GLY A 58 -12.43 -10.70 -12.32
CA GLY A 58 -11.02 -10.33 -12.44
C GLY A 58 -10.31 -10.31 -11.10
N ILE A 59 -8.99 -10.41 -11.12
CA ILE A 59 -8.16 -10.37 -9.92
C ILE A 59 -7.14 -9.26 -10.02
N ALA A 60 -7.01 -8.44 -8.96
CA ALA A 60 -5.96 -7.46 -8.80
C ALA A 60 -4.94 -7.96 -7.77
N VAL A 61 -3.66 -7.80 -8.02
CA VAL A 61 -2.60 -8.20 -7.07
C VAL A 61 -1.54 -7.11 -6.96
N ALA A 62 -1.07 -6.84 -5.75
CA ALA A 62 0.10 -5.99 -5.54
C ALA A 62 1.32 -6.62 -6.25
N ALA A 63 1.86 -5.89 -7.23
CA ALA A 63 2.99 -6.35 -8.04
C ALA A 63 4.34 -5.76 -7.59
N GLY A 64 4.31 -4.94 -6.57
CA GLY A 64 5.48 -4.29 -6.00
C GLY A 64 5.49 -2.76 -6.17
N PRO A 65 6.47 -2.12 -5.52
CA PRO A 65 7.53 -2.70 -4.70
C PRO A 65 7.03 -3.30 -3.38
N GLY A 66 7.87 -4.12 -2.73
CA GLY A 66 7.54 -4.75 -1.45
C GLY A 66 8.41 -5.96 -1.11
N SER A 67 7.93 -6.78 -0.18
CA SER A 67 8.57 -8.03 0.21
C SER A 67 8.71 -8.97 -0.98
N PHE A 68 9.94 -9.30 -1.36
CA PHE A 68 10.21 -10.20 -2.50
C PHE A 68 9.50 -11.56 -2.37
N THR A 69 9.57 -12.18 -1.20
CA THR A 69 8.89 -13.46 -0.93
C THR A 69 7.39 -13.30 -0.93
N GLY A 70 6.89 -12.26 -0.25
CA GLY A 70 5.46 -11.97 -0.18
C GLY A 70 4.86 -11.75 -1.57
N LEU A 71 5.42 -10.87 -2.38
CA LEU A 71 4.96 -10.59 -3.74
C LEU A 71 4.87 -11.86 -4.60
N ARG A 72 5.88 -12.73 -4.53
CA ARG A 72 5.87 -13.99 -5.28
C ARG A 72 4.72 -14.91 -4.87
N ILE A 73 4.41 -14.98 -3.58
CA ILE A 73 3.29 -15.77 -3.06
C ILE A 73 1.96 -15.23 -3.60
N GLY A 74 1.70 -13.93 -3.43
CA GLY A 74 0.45 -13.30 -3.90
C GLY A 74 0.26 -13.42 -5.42
N ILE A 75 1.33 -13.17 -6.19
CA ILE A 75 1.30 -13.29 -7.65
C ILE A 75 1.07 -14.74 -8.08
N ALA A 76 1.70 -15.72 -7.43
CA ALA A 76 1.51 -17.12 -7.74
C ALA A 76 0.07 -17.59 -7.46
N CYS A 77 -0.49 -17.25 -6.29
CA CYS A 77 -1.89 -17.53 -5.95
C CYS A 77 -2.85 -16.86 -6.95
N THR A 78 -2.64 -15.58 -7.26
CA THR A 78 -3.44 -14.86 -8.25
C THR A 78 -3.42 -15.53 -9.62
N LYS A 79 -2.24 -15.90 -10.12
CA LYS A 79 -2.11 -16.57 -11.42
C LYS A 79 -2.78 -17.93 -11.41
N ALA A 80 -2.67 -18.70 -10.34
CA ALA A 80 -3.31 -20.02 -10.22
C ALA A 80 -4.84 -19.91 -10.30
N ILE A 81 -5.44 -18.97 -9.54
CA ILE A 81 -6.89 -18.73 -9.56
C ILE A 81 -7.32 -18.21 -10.94
N ALA A 82 -6.62 -17.19 -11.48
CA ALA A 82 -6.93 -16.59 -12.77
C ALA A 82 -6.89 -17.62 -13.91
N GLN A 83 -5.89 -18.50 -13.91
CA GLN A 83 -5.76 -19.57 -14.90
C GLN A 83 -6.87 -20.62 -14.76
N ALA A 84 -7.15 -21.08 -13.54
CA ALA A 84 -8.21 -22.06 -13.29
C ALA A 84 -9.59 -21.53 -13.70
N ARG A 85 -9.84 -20.24 -13.46
CA ARG A 85 -11.11 -19.57 -13.75
C ARG A 85 -11.18 -18.97 -15.16
N ARG A 86 -10.04 -18.88 -15.87
CA ARG A 86 -9.92 -18.20 -17.19
C ARG A 86 -10.38 -16.75 -17.13
N ILE A 87 -10.06 -16.04 -16.05
CA ILE A 87 -10.37 -14.63 -15.86
C ILE A 87 -9.10 -13.77 -15.89
N PRO A 88 -9.20 -12.48 -16.24
CA PRO A 88 -8.05 -11.59 -16.27
C PRO A 88 -7.46 -11.36 -14.88
N CYS A 89 -6.14 -11.14 -14.82
CA CYS A 89 -5.49 -10.64 -13.63
C CYS A 89 -4.61 -9.42 -13.95
N LEU A 90 -4.57 -8.47 -13.01
CA LEU A 90 -3.85 -7.21 -13.15
C LEU A 90 -2.86 -7.04 -11.98
N GLY A 91 -1.62 -6.75 -12.31
CA GLY A 91 -0.63 -6.27 -11.34
C GLY A 91 -0.82 -4.79 -11.05
N VAL A 92 -0.95 -4.43 -9.78
CA VAL A 92 -1.08 -3.05 -9.30
C VAL A 92 0.21 -2.62 -8.62
N ASN A 93 0.71 -1.43 -8.94
CA ASN A 93 1.87 -0.87 -8.25
C ASN A 93 1.49 -0.56 -6.79
N THR A 94 2.27 -1.09 -5.83
CA THR A 94 1.98 -0.96 -4.40
C THR A 94 1.99 0.49 -3.94
N LEU A 95 2.92 1.31 -4.43
CA LEU A 95 3.02 2.73 -4.06
C LEU A 95 1.83 3.54 -4.59
N ASP A 96 1.35 3.23 -5.80
CA ASP A 96 0.18 3.88 -6.36
C ASP A 96 -1.07 3.56 -5.54
N ALA A 97 -1.26 2.29 -5.16
CA ALA A 97 -2.35 1.87 -4.29
C ALA A 97 -2.30 2.59 -2.93
N LEU A 98 -1.12 2.72 -2.34
CA LEU A 98 -0.91 3.45 -1.09
C LEU A 98 -1.22 4.95 -1.23
N CYS A 99 -0.80 5.58 -2.33
CA CYS A 99 -1.10 6.99 -2.59
C CYS A 99 -2.61 7.25 -2.74
N LEU A 100 -3.38 6.29 -3.27
CA LEU A 100 -4.83 6.41 -3.39
C LEU A 100 -5.53 6.42 -2.02
N GLN A 101 -4.96 5.76 -1.02
CA GLN A 101 -5.48 5.77 0.36
C GLN A 101 -5.18 7.08 1.10
N ALA A 102 -4.17 7.83 0.68
CA ALA A 102 -3.75 9.08 1.29
C ALA A 102 -4.73 10.22 0.99
N GLN A 103 -5.92 10.19 1.59
CA GLN A 103 -6.93 11.23 1.41
C GLN A 103 -6.71 12.42 2.36
N GLY A 104 -7.26 13.59 1.99
CA GLY A 104 -7.33 14.76 2.84
C GLY A 104 -6.15 15.73 2.73
N ALA A 105 -5.26 15.56 1.74
CA ALA A 105 -4.23 16.55 1.41
C ALA A 105 -4.03 16.67 -0.11
N PRO A 106 -3.59 17.85 -0.58
CA PRO A 106 -3.30 18.07 -2.00
C PRO A 106 -2.17 17.19 -2.51
N VAL A 107 -1.17 16.93 -1.65
CA VAL A 107 -0.02 16.07 -1.98
C VAL A 107 -0.14 14.73 -1.25
N ARG A 108 -0.13 13.65 -1.99
CA ARG A 108 -0.24 12.28 -1.49
C ARG A 108 1.07 11.56 -1.74
N CYS A 109 1.62 10.97 -0.70
CA CYS A 109 2.89 10.27 -0.75
C CYS A 109 2.71 8.82 -0.31
N ALA A 110 3.50 7.93 -0.88
CA ALA A 110 3.70 6.58 -0.38
C ALA A 110 5.17 6.38 -0.06
N ILE A 111 5.46 5.74 1.06
CA ILE A 111 6.83 5.46 1.50
C ILE A 111 6.86 4.06 2.06
N MET A 112 7.75 3.21 1.56
CA MET A 112 8.01 1.86 2.06
C MET A 112 9.50 1.67 2.30
N ASP A 113 9.87 0.85 3.28
CA ASP A 113 11.28 0.52 3.53
C ASP A 113 11.85 -0.31 2.36
N ALA A 114 12.88 0.21 1.70
CA ALA A 114 13.63 -0.48 0.66
C ALA A 114 14.91 -1.15 1.21
N ARG A 115 15.09 -1.10 2.56
CA ARG A 115 16.31 -1.52 3.27
C ARG A 115 17.52 -0.64 2.93
N ARG A 116 18.66 -0.87 3.63
CA ARG A 116 19.95 -0.19 3.42
C ARG A 116 19.88 1.35 3.50
N GLY A 117 18.89 1.91 4.23
CA GLY A 117 18.72 3.37 4.37
C GLY A 117 18.01 4.03 3.19
N GLU A 118 17.44 3.27 2.28
CA GLU A 118 16.61 3.75 1.17
C GLU A 118 15.14 3.47 1.42
N VAL A 119 14.28 4.19 0.70
CA VAL A 119 12.83 3.99 0.68
C VAL A 119 12.33 3.82 -0.74
N TYR A 120 11.38 2.91 -0.93
CA TYR A 120 10.51 2.96 -2.09
C TYR A 120 9.52 4.08 -1.88
N CYS A 121 9.38 4.98 -2.83
CA CYS A 121 8.54 6.15 -2.67
C CYS A 121 7.89 6.59 -3.98
N ALA A 122 6.74 7.25 -3.84
CA ALA A 122 6.03 7.93 -4.90
C ALA A 122 5.28 9.13 -4.33
N ALA A 123 5.06 10.18 -5.12
CA ALA A 123 4.28 11.34 -4.72
C ALA A 123 3.43 11.86 -5.88
N TYR A 124 2.18 12.20 -5.55
CA TYR A 124 1.21 12.73 -6.49
C TYR A 124 0.54 13.97 -5.90
N ARG A 125 0.27 14.96 -6.76
CA ARG A 125 -0.60 16.09 -6.48
C ARG A 125 -1.83 15.96 -7.36
N GLU A 126 -2.99 15.68 -6.77
CA GLU A 126 -4.20 15.30 -7.50
C GLU A 126 -3.95 14.08 -8.38
N ARG A 127 -3.86 14.27 -9.71
CA ARG A 127 -3.52 13.22 -10.68
C ARG A 127 -2.12 13.37 -11.28
N ALA A 128 -1.42 14.48 -10.97
CA ALA A 128 -0.09 14.74 -11.48
C ALA A 128 0.97 14.01 -10.66
N CYS A 129 1.81 13.23 -11.32
CA CYS A 129 2.96 12.58 -10.71
C CYS A 129 4.04 13.64 -10.41
N ILE A 130 4.40 13.80 -9.12
CA ILE A 130 5.48 14.68 -8.66
C ILE A 130 6.79 13.89 -8.60
N VAL A 131 6.72 12.70 -7.99
CA VAL A 131 7.83 11.74 -7.92
C VAL A 131 7.29 10.40 -8.37
N ALA A 132 7.79 9.90 -9.49
CA ALA A 132 7.43 8.58 -10.00
C ALA A 132 7.88 7.47 -9.03
N PRO A 133 7.21 6.32 -9.00
CA PRO A 133 7.62 5.18 -8.19
C PRO A 133 9.11 4.84 -8.40
N CYS A 134 9.89 4.93 -7.33
CA CYS A 134 11.34 4.70 -7.38
C CYS A 134 11.89 4.33 -6.00
N ALA A 135 13.19 4.00 -5.93
CA ALA A 135 13.93 3.83 -4.70
C ALA A 135 14.95 4.95 -4.57
N MET A 136 15.00 5.61 -3.42
CA MET A 136 15.98 6.68 -3.13
C MET A 136 16.13 6.89 -1.62
N LYS A 137 17.07 7.77 -1.21
CA LYS A 137 17.15 8.20 0.18
C LYS A 137 15.94 9.05 0.55
N LEU A 138 15.44 8.88 1.76
CA LEU A 138 14.27 9.63 2.24
C LEU A 138 14.47 11.15 2.15
N THR A 139 15.70 11.64 2.45
CA THR A 139 16.04 13.06 2.35
C THR A 139 15.87 13.63 0.93
N ASP A 140 16.21 12.83 -0.08
CA ASP A 140 16.10 13.25 -1.48
C ASP A 140 14.65 13.22 -1.95
N PHE A 141 13.85 12.27 -1.45
CA PHE A 141 12.40 12.21 -1.69
C PHE A 141 11.67 13.43 -1.08
N LEU A 142 12.02 13.80 0.14
CA LEU A 142 11.34 14.90 0.83
C LEU A 142 11.63 16.27 0.23
N ARG A 143 12.78 16.46 -0.41
CA ARG A 143 13.21 17.75 -0.95
C ARG A 143 12.23 18.39 -1.94
N PRO A 144 11.77 17.70 -3.03
CA PRO A 144 10.78 18.25 -3.95
C PRO A 144 9.41 18.48 -3.29
N ILE A 145 9.03 17.65 -2.31
CA ILE A 145 7.74 17.78 -1.61
C ILE A 145 7.75 19.02 -0.70
N GLN A 146 8.86 19.26 0.00
CA GLN A 146 9.06 20.45 0.82
C GLN A 146 9.02 21.74 0.01
N ALA A 147 9.62 21.73 -1.18
CA ALA A 147 9.63 22.88 -2.09
C ALA A 147 8.21 23.30 -2.55
N LEU A 148 7.23 22.41 -2.48
CA LEU A 148 5.84 22.74 -2.83
C LEU A 148 5.15 23.62 -1.78
N GLY A 149 5.65 23.69 -0.54
CA GLY A 149 5.04 24.46 0.55
C GLY A 149 3.61 24.06 0.92
N GLN A 150 3.14 22.90 0.46
CA GLN A 150 1.79 22.42 0.63
C GLN A 150 1.72 21.31 1.69
N ARG A 151 0.53 21.13 2.29
CA ARG A 151 0.29 20.00 3.19
C ARG A 151 0.38 18.69 2.40
N ALA A 152 1.22 17.79 2.87
CA ALA A 152 1.36 16.45 2.33
C ALA A 152 0.91 15.42 3.36
N VAL A 153 0.28 14.34 2.89
CA VAL A 153 -0.06 13.16 3.67
C VAL A 153 0.68 11.98 3.09
N SER A 154 1.35 11.23 3.95
CA SER A 154 2.03 10.00 3.58
C SER A 154 1.39 8.79 4.25
N TYR A 155 1.22 7.72 3.49
CA TYR A 155 1.06 6.39 4.03
C TYR A 155 2.41 5.68 3.99
N THR A 156 2.82 5.17 5.14
CA THR A 156 4.12 4.52 5.29
C THR A 156 3.94 3.08 5.74
N HIS A 157 4.70 2.21 5.12
CA HIS A 157 4.87 0.82 5.55
C HIS A 157 6.33 0.65 5.98
N LEU A 158 6.62 0.97 7.23
CA LEU A 158 7.96 0.88 7.81
C LEU A 158 8.01 -0.24 8.85
N THR A 159 8.87 -1.20 8.63
CA THR A 159 9.02 -2.39 9.49
C THR A 159 9.81 -2.14 10.78
N ASN A 160 10.47 -0.98 10.94
CA ASN A 160 11.42 -0.73 12.04
C ASN A 160 11.14 0.55 12.83
N GLY A 161 9.90 0.78 13.25
CA GLY A 161 9.55 1.87 14.18
C GLY A 161 9.21 3.21 13.49
N PRO A 162 8.80 4.22 14.27
CA PRO A 162 8.34 5.48 13.73
C PRO A 162 9.47 6.23 13.02
N LEU A 163 9.16 6.74 11.84
CA LEU A 163 10.05 7.63 11.09
C LEU A 163 10.30 8.88 11.93
N ARG A 164 11.50 9.01 12.52
CA ARG A 164 11.90 10.23 13.22
C ARG A 164 12.36 11.23 12.17
N LEU A 165 11.48 12.13 11.77
CA LEU A 165 11.85 13.32 11.04
C LEU A 165 12.42 14.33 12.05
N SER A 166 13.74 14.46 12.11
CA SER A 166 14.38 15.53 12.87
C SER A 166 14.07 16.87 12.20
N GLY A 167 13.39 17.78 12.89
CA GLY A 167 13.23 19.17 12.47
C GLY A 167 11.83 19.64 12.08
N ALA A 168 10.78 18.87 12.28
CA ALA A 168 9.41 19.36 12.15
C ALA A 168 8.51 18.66 13.17
N SER A 169 7.59 19.42 13.78
CA SER A 169 6.61 18.89 14.71
C SER A 169 5.62 17.95 13.99
N ALA A 170 6.02 16.72 13.79
CA ALA A 170 5.16 15.67 13.29
C ALA A 170 4.45 15.01 14.48
N ARG A 171 3.17 15.31 14.70
CA ARG A 171 2.32 14.45 15.52
C ARG A 171 1.97 13.22 14.70
N ALA A 172 2.70 12.13 14.90
CA ALA A 172 2.32 10.82 14.40
C ALA A 172 1.22 10.25 15.31
N ARG A 173 0.01 10.05 14.82
CA ARG A 173 -0.96 9.14 15.43
C ARG A 173 -0.74 7.76 14.82
N LEU A 174 -0.36 6.83 15.67
CA LEU A 174 -0.29 5.41 15.37
C LEU A 174 -1.69 4.83 15.50
N ASP A 175 -2.39 4.70 14.40
CA ASP A 175 -3.55 3.81 14.32
C ASP A 175 -3.14 2.59 13.50
N PHE A 176 -3.34 1.43 14.11
CA PHE A 176 -2.92 0.09 13.70
C PHE A 176 -2.95 -0.16 12.17
N LEU A 177 -1.83 -0.63 11.63
CA LEU A 177 -1.49 -1.17 10.33
C LEU A 177 -0.99 -0.20 9.24
N TRP A 178 -1.37 1.08 9.26
CA TRP A 178 -0.93 2.07 8.29
C TRP A 178 -0.58 3.37 9.01
N THR A 179 0.68 3.73 9.07
CA THR A 179 1.09 4.99 9.71
C THR A 179 0.83 6.15 8.74
N ARG A 180 -0.16 6.98 9.06
CA ARG A 180 -0.41 8.24 8.37
C ARG A 180 0.50 9.32 8.98
N VAL A 181 1.37 9.93 8.17
CA VAL A 181 2.18 11.08 8.57
C VAL A 181 1.67 12.33 7.87
N GLU A 182 1.26 13.34 8.64
CA GLU A 182 0.88 14.65 8.11
C GLU A 182 2.05 15.61 8.27
N TRP A 183 2.38 16.35 7.22
CA TRP A 183 3.39 17.37 7.25
C TRP A 183 2.81 18.72 6.80
N ASN A 184 2.92 19.72 7.66
CA ASN A 184 2.48 21.09 7.39
C ASN A 184 3.71 21.93 7.11
N GLY A 185 4.04 22.21 5.87
CA GLY A 185 5.22 22.86 5.33
C GLY A 185 5.71 24.20 5.93
N ARG A 186 5.61 24.39 7.24
CA ARG A 186 6.23 25.51 7.95
C ARG A 186 7.54 25.04 8.55
N SER A 187 8.63 25.42 7.92
CA SER A 187 9.93 25.47 8.56
C SER A 187 9.89 26.53 9.66
N GLY A 188 9.67 26.11 10.90
CA GLY A 188 9.93 26.97 12.04
C GLY A 188 11.44 27.14 12.15
N VAL A 189 11.99 28.21 11.61
CA VAL A 189 13.25 28.77 12.08
C VAL A 189 12.87 29.43 13.39
N GLY A 190 13.12 28.73 14.49
CA GLY A 190 13.09 29.28 15.84
C GLY A 190 14.54 29.67 16.17
N SER A 191 14.69 30.94 16.35
CA SER A 191 15.84 31.57 17.02
C SER A 191 16.10 30.98 18.41
#